data_e62892b8cbe14ccc8fe0f9a60b0d80be
#
_entry.id   e62892b8cbe14ccc8fe0f9a60b0d80be
#
_cell.length_a   1.000
_cell.length_b   1.000
_cell.length_c   1.000
_cell.angle_alpha   90.00
_cell.angle_beta   90.00
_cell.angle_gamma   90.00
#
_symmetry.space_group_name_H-M   'P 1'
#
loop_
_entity.id
_entity.type
_entity.pdbx_description
1 polymer ?
#
loop_
_entity_poly.entity_id
_entity_poly.type
_entity_poly.pdbx_seq_one_letter_code
_entity_poly.pdbx_strand_id
1 'polypeptide(L)'
;MIASKAVILAQGHRHSSAPGRHSFVRGELAAPPLLPLANRPLLEHALEWLDAGGVREVAVLAPEGLSAYTSRAVAKAAWRFDLTWLERSPGAGVGASLAGLADFLADEPFVLHLADSLSRQPLDSLLRQEQPGDGEAILFVQETAGRGAAVVDIRARRTASPFADHCAPAGVAILGTGVTEAAREVDPAPGHELEQLADVLQRGGGQVSTRRVADWWRLGHDADALLEGNRFALEGIAADYGGATLSRTSIQGAVVAHPSAIVESSVIRGPVIIGPGARVTHSYVGPYTSIGRDVVIEGSEIEHSIVFPAARIQHLSSRLEASVVGAGARVSREFRLPRALRVTVGDGAEVSLA
;
A
#
# COMPACT_ATOMS: atom_id res chain seq x y z
N MET A 1 -21.73 8.67 18.07
CA MET A 1 -22.31 8.29 16.74
C MET A 1 -21.26 7.50 16.00
N ILE A 2 -21.60 6.37 15.42
CA ILE A 2 -20.62 5.55 14.67
C ILE A 2 -20.29 6.29 13.37
N ALA A 3 -19.00 6.42 13.03
CA ALA A 3 -18.59 7.08 11.82
C ALA A 3 -19.12 6.33 10.58
N SER A 4 -19.91 7.02 9.76
CA SER A 4 -20.50 6.48 8.53
C SER A 4 -19.79 7.01 7.27
N LYS A 5 -18.91 7.99 7.44
CA LYS A 5 -18.14 8.66 6.39
C LYS A 5 -16.67 8.32 6.50
N ALA A 6 -15.97 8.34 5.36
CA ALA A 6 -14.52 8.23 5.33
C ALA A 6 -13.90 9.19 4.33
N VAL A 7 -12.69 9.63 4.63
CA VAL A 7 -11.84 10.41 3.77
C VAL A 7 -10.55 9.64 3.52
N ILE A 8 -10.23 9.40 2.26
CA ILE A 8 -8.95 8.84 1.86
C ILE A 8 -8.08 9.96 1.29
N LEU A 9 -6.95 10.24 1.93
CA LEU A 9 -5.93 11.10 1.38
C LEU A 9 -4.97 10.25 0.54
N ALA A 10 -5.24 10.16 -0.75
CA ALA A 10 -4.37 9.47 -1.70
C ALA A 10 -3.13 10.33 -1.97
N GLN A 11 -2.15 10.27 -1.09
CA GLN A 11 -0.95 11.11 -1.17
C GLN A 11 0.01 10.60 -2.23
N GLY A 12 0.41 11.47 -3.15
CA GLY A 12 1.64 11.27 -3.88
C GLY A 12 2.79 11.68 -2.97
N HIS A 13 3.61 10.76 -2.51
CA HIS A 13 4.86 11.17 -1.91
C HIS A 13 5.64 11.94 -2.96
N ARG A 14 5.80 13.25 -2.77
CA ARG A 14 6.90 13.95 -3.42
C ARG A 14 8.14 13.26 -2.87
N HIS A 15 8.81 12.52 -3.72
CA HIS A 15 10.13 12.01 -3.40
C HIS A 15 10.92 13.16 -2.79
N SER A 16 11.24 13.04 -1.52
CA SER A 16 12.29 13.85 -0.92
C SER A 16 13.45 13.76 -1.91
N SER A 17 13.83 14.88 -2.49
CA SER A 17 14.98 15.02 -3.38
C SER A 17 16.31 14.80 -2.64
N ALA A 18 16.31 13.97 -1.62
CA ALA A 18 17.52 13.50 -0.98
C ALA A 18 18.25 12.58 -1.98
N PRO A 19 19.44 12.95 -2.43
CA PRO A 19 20.22 12.12 -3.33
C PRO A 19 20.50 10.78 -2.62
N GLY A 20 20.06 9.66 -3.23
CA GLY A 20 20.31 8.31 -2.74
C GLY A 20 19.09 7.49 -2.28
N ARG A 21 17.89 8.02 -2.27
CA ARG A 21 16.67 7.23 -2.02
C ARG A 21 16.00 6.83 -3.33
N HIS A 22 15.98 5.56 -3.57
CA HIS A 22 15.67 4.96 -4.85
C HIS A 22 14.19 4.64 -4.98
N SER A 23 13.56 5.12 -6.06
CA SER A 23 12.23 4.69 -6.43
C SER A 23 12.34 3.39 -7.23
N PHE A 24 11.93 2.27 -6.63
CA PHE A 24 11.87 0.96 -7.31
C PHE A 24 10.84 0.94 -8.43
N VAL A 25 9.92 1.90 -8.43
CA VAL A 25 8.83 1.99 -9.39
C VAL A 25 8.84 3.37 -10.02
N ARG A 26 8.84 3.43 -11.35
CA ARG A 26 8.80 4.68 -12.11
C ARG A 26 7.40 4.92 -12.69
N GLY A 27 7.10 6.17 -12.98
CA GLY A 27 5.84 6.57 -13.60
C GLY A 27 4.67 6.61 -12.64
N GLU A 28 3.49 6.35 -13.14
CA GLU A 28 2.22 6.45 -12.39
C GLU A 28 2.14 5.47 -11.21
N LEU A 29 2.77 4.28 -11.33
CA LEU A 29 2.86 3.31 -10.26
C LEU A 29 3.76 3.75 -9.08
N ALA A 30 4.52 4.82 -9.23
CA ALA A 30 5.35 5.37 -8.17
C ALA A 30 4.53 6.14 -7.10
N ALA A 31 3.26 6.41 -7.36
CA ALA A 31 2.37 7.00 -6.37
C ALA A 31 1.94 5.92 -5.36
N PRO A 32 2.16 6.09 -4.06
CA PRO A 32 1.84 5.09 -3.04
C PRO A 32 0.44 4.48 -3.15
N PRO A 33 -0.64 5.24 -3.40
CA PRO A 33 -1.98 4.67 -3.53
C PRO A 33 -2.14 3.69 -4.70
N LEU A 34 -1.29 3.81 -5.73
CA LEU A 34 -1.33 2.98 -6.93
C LEU A 34 -0.34 1.82 -6.89
N LEU A 35 0.52 1.79 -5.88
CA LEU A 35 1.51 0.74 -5.72
C LEU A 35 0.82 -0.61 -5.55
N PRO A 36 1.06 -1.59 -6.44
CA PRO A 36 0.36 -2.87 -6.34
C PRO A 36 1.00 -3.79 -5.29
N LEU A 37 0.21 -4.20 -4.33
CA LEU A 37 0.49 -5.30 -3.42
C LEU A 37 -0.50 -6.44 -3.72
N ALA A 38 -0.02 -7.66 -3.80
CA ALA A 38 -0.83 -8.80 -4.27
C ALA A 38 -1.59 -8.45 -5.57
N ASN A 39 -0.91 -7.79 -6.51
CA ASN A 39 -1.42 -7.33 -7.81
C ASN A 39 -2.58 -6.31 -7.77
N ARG A 40 -2.84 -5.70 -6.64
CA ARG A 40 -3.92 -4.74 -6.45
C ARG A 40 -3.39 -3.42 -5.87
N PRO A 41 -3.86 -2.24 -6.33
CA PRO A 41 -3.45 -0.97 -5.77
C PRO A 41 -3.70 -0.87 -4.27
N LEU A 42 -2.81 -0.23 -3.52
CA LEU A 42 -3.01 0.03 -2.08
C LEU A 42 -4.34 0.72 -1.80
N LEU A 43 -4.74 1.65 -2.65
CA LEU A 43 -6.03 2.34 -2.55
C LEU A 43 -7.22 1.35 -2.63
N GLU A 44 -7.13 0.31 -3.46
CA GLU A 44 -8.19 -0.69 -3.56
C GLU A 44 -8.34 -1.48 -2.26
N HIS A 45 -7.23 -1.85 -1.64
CA HIS A 45 -7.26 -2.49 -0.31
C HIS A 45 -7.89 -1.58 0.77
N ALA A 46 -7.56 -0.27 0.75
CA ALA A 46 -8.16 0.68 1.68
C ALA A 46 -9.68 0.81 1.46
N LEU A 47 -10.14 0.88 0.21
CA LEU A 47 -11.56 0.93 -0.13
C LEU A 47 -12.30 -0.33 0.29
N GLU A 48 -11.73 -1.53 0.09
CA GLU A 48 -12.33 -2.78 0.56
C GLU A 48 -12.45 -2.84 2.07
N TRP A 49 -11.43 -2.37 2.78
CA TRP A 49 -11.47 -2.33 4.23
C TRP A 49 -12.57 -1.40 4.76
N LEU A 50 -12.78 -0.24 4.12
CA LEU A 50 -13.88 0.66 4.42
C LEU A 50 -15.25 0.05 4.06
N ASP A 51 -15.35 -0.63 2.92
CA ASP A 51 -16.58 -1.31 2.49
C ASP A 51 -16.98 -2.43 3.46
N ALA A 52 -16.02 -3.24 3.87
CA ALA A 52 -16.23 -4.27 4.87
C ALA A 52 -16.64 -3.70 6.24
N GLY A 53 -16.16 -2.51 6.57
CA GLY A 53 -16.49 -1.78 7.80
C GLY A 53 -17.87 -1.14 7.83
N GLY A 54 -18.59 -1.14 6.71
CA GLY A 54 -19.96 -0.60 6.62
C GLY A 54 -20.00 0.93 6.52
N VAL A 55 -18.93 1.56 6.09
CA VAL A 55 -18.92 3.00 5.71
C VAL A 55 -19.89 3.21 4.55
N ARG A 56 -20.59 4.35 4.53
CA ARG A 56 -21.64 4.64 3.53
C ARG A 56 -21.21 5.66 2.48
N GLU A 57 -20.34 6.58 2.85
CA GLU A 57 -19.87 7.64 1.98
C GLU A 57 -18.34 7.73 2.09
N VAL A 58 -17.65 7.72 0.96
CA VAL A 58 -16.18 7.81 0.91
C VAL A 58 -15.77 8.92 -0.03
N ALA A 59 -14.97 9.86 0.44
CA ALA A 59 -14.31 10.86 -0.39
C ALA A 59 -12.82 10.47 -0.58
N VAL A 60 -12.37 10.38 -1.82
CA VAL A 60 -10.96 10.17 -2.14
C VAL A 60 -10.37 11.44 -2.70
N LEU A 61 -9.41 12.01 -2.00
CA LEU A 61 -8.63 13.15 -2.44
C LEU A 61 -7.33 12.68 -3.08
N ALA A 62 -7.23 12.83 -4.39
CA ALA A 62 -6.03 12.51 -5.15
C ALA A 62 -5.34 13.79 -5.65
N PRO A 63 -4.01 13.79 -5.81
CA PRO A 63 -3.29 14.89 -6.45
C PRO A 63 -3.84 15.18 -7.84
N GLU A 64 -3.77 16.45 -8.25
CA GLU A 64 -4.12 16.87 -9.61
C GLU A 64 -3.39 16.00 -10.66
N GLY A 65 -4.11 15.53 -11.66
CA GLY A 65 -3.60 14.64 -12.71
C GLY A 65 -3.54 13.16 -12.34
N LEU A 66 -3.66 12.78 -11.05
CA LEU A 66 -3.73 11.38 -10.62
C LEU A 66 -5.16 10.91 -10.39
N SER A 67 -6.12 11.81 -10.20
CA SER A 67 -7.51 11.45 -9.89
C SER A 67 -8.15 10.56 -10.97
N ALA A 68 -7.99 10.91 -12.24
CA ALA A 68 -8.51 10.13 -13.36
C ALA A 68 -7.85 8.75 -13.49
N TYR A 69 -6.58 8.63 -13.16
CA TYR A 69 -5.86 7.36 -13.20
C TYR A 69 -6.21 6.47 -12.02
N THR A 70 -6.23 7.03 -10.82
CA THR A 70 -6.62 6.35 -9.58
C THR A 70 -8.06 5.85 -9.65
N SER A 71 -8.99 6.67 -10.13
CA SER A 71 -10.38 6.27 -10.29
C SER A 71 -10.54 5.11 -11.27
N ARG A 72 -9.79 5.10 -12.36
CA ARG A 72 -9.80 3.97 -13.32
C ARG A 72 -9.20 2.69 -12.74
N ALA A 73 -8.17 2.81 -11.90
CA ALA A 73 -7.52 1.65 -11.29
C ALA A 73 -8.48 0.88 -10.38
N VAL A 74 -9.39 1.58 -9.69
CA VAL A 74 -10.35 0.98 -8.76
C VAL A 74 -11.80 0.93 -9.28
N ALA A 75 -12.07 1.41 -10.49
CA ALA A 75 -13.42 1.51 -11.07
C ALA A 75 -14.13 0.17 -11.33
N LYS A 76 -13.41 -0.94 -11.24
CA LYS A 76 -13.97 -2.28 -11.55
C LYS A 76 -14.74 -2.91 -10.39
N ALA A 77 -14.60 -2.38 -9.19
CA ALA A 77 -15.29 -2.89 -8.01
C ALA A 77 -16.63 -2.18 -7.83
N ALA A 78 -17.68 -2.96 -7.52
CA ALA A 78 -18.96 -2.42 -7.07
C ALA A 78 -18.89 -2.22 -5.57
N TRP A 79 -18.71 -0.98 -5.13
CA TRP A 79 -18.69 -0.61 -3.72
C TRP A 79 -20.12 -0.49 -3.16
N ARG A 80 -20.29 -0.78 -1.87
CA ARG A 80 -21.58 -0.60 -1.16
C ARG A 80 -21.76 0.81 -0.59
N PHE A 81 -20.80 1.69 -0.84
CA PHE A 81 -20.82 3.10 -0.43
C PHE A 81 -20.81 4.03 -1.64
N ASP A 82 -21.25 5.25 -1.42
CA ASP A 82 -21.13 6.34 -2.40
C ASP A 82 -19.69 6.85 -2.43
N LEU A 83 -19.05 6.80 -3.61
CA LEU A 83 -17.66 7.16 -3.82
C LEU A 83 -17.56 8.51 -4.55
N THR A 84 -16.98 9.50 -3.88
CA THR A 84 -16.70 10.83 -4.43
C THR A 84 -15.20 11.02 -4.67
N TRP A 85 -14.84 11.43 -5.88
CA TRP A 85 -13.47 11.77 -6.25
C TRP A 85 -13.27 13.26 -6.25
N LEU A 86 -12.24 13.73 -5.56
CA LEU A 86 -11.89 15.13 -5.45
C LEU A 86 -10.41 15.34 -5.77
N GLU A 87 -10.12 16.42 -6.48
CA GLU A 87 -8.74 16.79 -6.74
C GLU A 87 -8.21 17.65 -5.61
N ARG A 88 -6.98 17.35 -5.23
CA ARG A 88 -6.26 18.08 -4.20
C ARG A 88 -5.25 19.01 -4.84
N SER A 89 -5.25 20.27 -4.46
CA SER A 89 -4.25 21.25 -4.91
C SER A 89 -2.83 20.79 -4.54
N PRO A 90 -1.86 20.97 -5.43
CA PRO A 90 -0.46 20.66 -5.14
C PRO A 90 0.03 21.38 -3.88
N GLY A 91 0.57 20.61 -2.94
CA GLY A 91 1.11 21.17 -1.69
C GLY A 91 0.09 21.45 -0.59
N ALA A 92 -1.19 21.20 -0.80
CA ALA A 92 -2.17 21.27 0.28
C ALA A 92 -1.87 20.23 1.35
N GLY A 93 -1.77 20.61 2.61
CA GLY A 93 -1.65 19.70 3.76
C GLY A 93 -2.95 18.99 4.09
N VAL A 94 -2.93 18.11 5.10
CA VAL A 94 -4.14 17.42 5.58
C VAL A 94 -5.21 18.42 6.00
N GLY A 95 -4.83 19.49 6.67
CA GLY A 95 -5.76 20.52 7.15
C GLY A 95 -6.54 21.22 6.04
N ALA A 96 -5.84 21.73 5.02
CA ALA A 96 -6.48 22.36 3.87
C ALA A 96 -7.36 21.34 3.10
N SER A 97 -6.93 20.09 3.03
CA SER A 97 -7.71 19.01 2.40
C SER A 97 -9.02 18.73 3.15
N LEU A 98 -8.97 18.64 4.46
CA LEU A 98 -10.16 18.43 5.29
C LEU A 98 -11.09 19.64 5.31
N ALA A 99 -10.53 20.86 5.35
CA ALA A 99 -11.31 22.09 5.26
C ALA A 99 -12.11 22.19 3.94
N GLY A 100 -11.53 21.72 2.82
CA GLY A 100 -12.21 21.65 1.53
C GLY A 100 -13.34 20.61 1.48
N LEU A 101 -13.45 19.75 2.48
CA LEU A 101 -14.48 18.71 2.61
C LEU A 101 -15.57 19.04 3.64
N ALA A 102 -15.62 20.26 4.16
CA ALA A 102 -16.55 20.64 5.22
C ALA A 102 -18.01 20.29 4.87
N ASP A 103 -18.44 20.58 3.64
CA ASP A 103 -19.80 20.26 3.18
C ASP A 103 -20.06 18.75 3.09
N PHE A 104 -19.06 17.98 2.61
CA PHE A 104 -19.14 16.51 2.57
C PHE A 104 -19.23 15.91 3.98
N LEU A 105 -18.39 16.37 4.88
CA LEU A 105 -18.30 15.86 6.24
C LEU A 105 -19.53 16.25 7.08
N ALA A 106 -20.14 17.41 6.81
CA ALA A 106 -21.32 17.92 7.50
C ALA A 106 -21.20 17.88 9.03
N ASP A 107 -19.97 18.07 9.53
CA ASP A 107 -19.61 17.99 10.94
C ASP A 107 -19.97 16.64 11.62
N GLU A 108 -19.89 15.55 10.87
CA GLU A 108 -20.07 14.20 11.38
C GLU A 108 -18.72 13.53 11.68
N PRO A 109 -18.66 12.55 12.62
CA PRO A 109 -17.47 11.75 12.83
C PRO A 109 -17.12 10.94 11.57
N PHE A 110 -15.83 10.85 11.26
CA PHE A 110 -15.36 10.17 10.05
C PHE A 110 -14.05 9.42 10.25
N VAL A 111 -13.78 8.47 9.35
CA VAL A 111 -12.49 7.77 9.26
C VAL A 111 -11.58 8.53 8.30
N LEU A 112 -10.38 8.86 8.74
CA LEU A 112 -9.31 9.38 7.88
C LEU A 112 -8.32 8.25 7.57
N HIS A 113 -8.03 8.00 6.29
CA HIS A 113 -7.09 6.98 5.83
C HIS A 113 -6.07 7.59 4.85
N LEU A 114 -4.78 7.35 5.05
CA LEU A 114 -3.72 7.93 4.21
C LEU A 114 -3.39 7.12 2.95
N ALA A 115 -4.11 6.02 2.69
CA ALA A 115 -3.91 5.11 1.56
C ALA A 115 -2.47 4.54 1.46
N ASP A 116 -1.80 4.38 2.58
CA ASP A 116 -0.43 3.89 2.70
C ASP A 116 -0.28 2.70 3.66
N SER A 117 -1.40 2.08 4.03
CA SER A 117 -1.41 0.99 5.00
C SER A 117 -2.44 -0.11 4.66
N LEU A 118 -2.22 -1.29 5.23
CA LEU A 118 -3.11 -2.44 5.18
C LEU A 118 -3.48 -2.87 6.60
N SER A 119 -4.71 -3.32 6.80
CA SER A 119 -5.17 -3.87 8.08
C SER A 119 -5.95 -5.16 7.86
N ARG A 120 -5.72 -6.14 8.74
CA ARG A 120 -6.61 -7.30 8.88
C ARG A 120 -7.60 -7.14 10.03
N GLN A 121 -7.40 -6.14 10.88
CA GLN A 121 -8.34 -5.84 11.94
C GLN A 121 -9.62 -5.25 11.33
N PRO A 122 -10.80 -5.84 11.58
CA PRO A 122 -12.05 -5.36 11.00
C PRO A 122 -12.38 -3.94 11.45
N LEU A 123 -12.64 -3.04 10.50
CA LEU A 123 -12.98 -1.64 10.80
C LEU A 123 -14.23 -1.50 11.65
N ASP A 124 -15.25 -2.30 11.39
CA ASP A 124 -16.48 -2.30 12.16
C ASP A 124 -16.28 -2.59 13.66
N SER A 125 -15.27 -3.43 13.98
CA SER A 125 -14.87 -3.67 15.37
C SER A 125 -14.22 -2.43 15.99
N LEU A 126 -13.35 -1.74 15.24
CA LEU A 126 -12.74 -0.48 15.69
C LEU A 126 -13.79 0.60 15.90
N LEU A 127 -14.71 0.79 14.97
CA LEU A 127 -15.77 1.79 15.05
C LEU A 127 -16.75 1.54 16.20
N ARG A 128 -16.96 0.29 16.61
CA ARG A 128 -17.78 -0.02 17.79
C ARG A 128 -17.08 0.28 19.11
N GLN A 129 -15.77 0.09 19.16
CA GLN A 129 -14.95 0.27 20.37
C GLN A 129 -14.55 1.73 20.57
N GLU A 130 -14.32 2.45 19.48
CA GLU A 130 -13.74 3.77 19.47
C GLU A 130 -14.72 4.78 18.87
N GLN A 131 -15.29 5.62 19.70
CA GLN A 131 -16.23 6.68 19.30
C GLN A 131 -15.74 8.02 19.84
N PRO A 132 -15.05 8.82 19.01
CA PRO A 132 -14.58 10.13 19.45
C PRO A 132 -15.76 11.08 19.70
N GLY A 133 -15.63 11.89 20.76
CA GLY A 133 -16.52 13.00 21.05
C GLY A 133 -16.21 14.23 20.19
N ASP A 134 -16.84 15.36 20.58
CA ASP A 134 -16.59 16.65 19.95
C ASP A 134 -15.15 17.12 20.20
N GLY A 135 -14.46 17.56 19.17
CA GLY A 135 -13.05 17.96 19.22
C GLY A 135 -12.06 16.82 19.52
N GLU A 136 -12.49 15.57 19.48
CA GLU A 136 -11.63 14.41 19.75
C GLU A 136 -11.11 13.74 18.50
N ALA A 137 -9.86 13.24 18.59
CA ALA A 137 -9.24 12.39 17.57
C ALA A 137 -8.68 11.11 18.20
N ILE A 138 -8.92 9.97 17.56
CA ILE A 138 -8.39 8.68 17.94
C ILE A 138 -7.43 8.23 16.82
N LEU A 139 -6.13 8.22 17.13
CA LEU A 139 -5.09 7.83 16.19
C LEU A 139 -4.70 6.37 16.40
N PHE A 140 -4.70 5.59 15.35
CA PHE A 140 -4.19 4.23 15.42
C PHE A 140 -2.67 4.21 15.30
N VAL A 141 -2.03 3.43 16.18
CA VAL A 141 -0.58 3.31 16.25
C VAL A 141 -0.18 1.84 16.25
N GLN A 142 0.96 1.55 15.62
CA GLN A 142 1.59 0.24 15.66
C GLN A 142 2.90 0.31 16.44
N GLU A 143 3.30 -0.79 17.09
CA GLU A 143 4.61 -0.88 17.70
C GLU A 143 5.69 -0.98 16.61
N THR A 144 6.71 -0.14 16.72
CA THR A 144 7.90 -0.28 15.90
C THR A 144 8.80 -1.32 16.55
N ALA A 145 8.73 -2.57 16.08
CA ALA A 145 9.73 -3.56 16.43
C ALA A 145 11.09 -3.05 15.96
N GLY A 146 12.08 -3.02 16.84
CA GLY A 146 13.37 -2.35 16.74
C GLY A 146 14.31 -2.73 15.58
N ARG A 147 13.79 -2.96 14.38
CA ARG A 147 14.55 -3.08 13.13
C ARG A 147 13.78 -2.45 11.98
N GLY A 148 14.25 -1.30 11.51
CA GLY A 148 14.00 -0.82 10.15
C GLY A 148 12.74 0.01 9.88
N ALA A 149 11.85 0.26 10.83
CA ALA A 149 10.99 1.42 10.68
C ALA A 149 11.91 2.64 10.69
N ALA A 150 11.89 3.45 9.64
CA ALA A 150 12.52 4.74 9.70
C ALA A 150 11.88 5.46 10.88
N VAL A 151 12.54 5.39 12.04
CA VAL A 151 12.22 6.21 13.19
C VAL A 151 12.44 7.61 12.69
N VAL A 152 11.36 8.25 12.26
CA VAL A 152 11.38 9.68 12.04
C VAL A 152 11.81 10.23 13.39
N ASP A 153 12.94 10.89 13.40
CA ASP A 153 13.52 11.43 14.62
C ASP A 153 12.59 12.49 15.19
N ILE A 154 11.63 12.05 16.00
CA ILE A 154 10.64 12.87 16.70
C ILE A 154 11.34 13.76 17.74
N ARG A 155 12.63 13.51 18.02
CA ARG A 155 13.41 14.27 18.99
C ARG A 155 13.71 15.72 18.58
N ALA A 156 13.45 16.09 17.33
CA ALA A 156 13.75 17.45 16.87
C ALA A 156 12.65 18.48 17.20
N ARG A 157 11.49 18.10 17.75
CA ARG A 157 10.43 19.05 18.08
C ARG A 157 10.05 19.01 19.56
N ARG A 158 10.11 20.17 20.19
CA ARG A 158 9.88 20.49 21.60
C ARG A 158 8.42 20.39 22.09
N THR A 159 7.55 19.63 21.46
CA THR A 159 6.18 19.38 21.89
C THR A 159 6.05 17.92 22.29
N ALA A 160 5.35 17.65 23.39
CA ALA A 160 5.07 16.30 23.85
C ALA A 160 4.27 15.57 22.76
N SER A 161 4.95 14.74 21.97
CA SER A 161 4.28 13.92 20.95
C SER A 161 3.23 13.05 21.64
N PRO A 162 2.00 12.95 21.09
CA PRO A 162 1.00 12.03 21.61
C PRO A 162 1.41 10.55 21.42
N PHE A 163 2.47 10.31 20.67
CA PHE A 163 2.98 8.96 20.40
C PHE A 163 4.02 8.57 21.46
N ALA A 164 3.79 7.45 22.11
CA ALA A 164 4.78 6.87 23.03
C ALA A 164 6.06 6.48 22.28
N ASP A 165 7.20 6.49 22.98
CA ASP A 165 8.45 5.94 22.45
C ASP A 165 8.16 4.51 21.93
N HIS A 166 8.60 4.20 20.72
CA HIS A 166 8.39 2.93 20.01
C HIS A 166 7.01 2.72 19.34
N CYS A 167 6.19 3.75 19.18
CA CYS A 167 4.96 3.68 18.40
C CYS A 167 5.04 4.59 17.18
N ALA A 168 4.51 4.11 16.04
CA ALA A 168 4.34 4.89 14.81
C ALA A 168 2.88 4.95 14.41
N PRO A 169 2.40 6.07 13.80
CA PRO A 169 1.05 6.13 13.26
C PRO A 169 0.80 5.02 12.25
N ALA A 170 -0.36 4.40 12.32
CA ALA A 170 -0.77 3.33 11.41
C ALA A 170 -1.35 3.84 10.06
N GLY A 171 -1.39 5.17 9.85
CA GLY A 171 -1.94 5.77 8.64
C GLY A 171 -3.46 5.94 8.66
N VAL A 172 -4.10 5.71 9.80
CA VAL A 172 -5.55 5.82 9.97
C VAL A 172 -5.89 6.50 11.30
N ALA A 173 -7.00 7.26 11.29
CA ALA A 173 -7.58 7.88 12.48
C ALA A 173 -9.11 7.85 12.42
N ILE A 174 -9.77 7.93 13.57
CA ILE A 174 -11.19 8.26 13.68
C ILE A 174 -11.29 9.65 14.29
N LEU A 175 -11.95 10.55 13.58
CA LEU A 175 -12.06 11.96 13.93
C LEU A 175 -13.51 12.28 14.30
N GLY A 176 -13.69 12.96 15.44
CA GLY A 176 -14.99 13.41 15.90
C GLY A 176 -15.47 14.69 15.20
N THR A 177 -16.61 15.20 15.65
CA THR A 177 -17.15 16.50 15.23
C THR A 177 -16.19 17.64 15.62
N GLY A 178 -16.30 18.80 14.98
CA GLY A 178 -15.46 19.97 15.28
C GLY A 178 -13.99 19.90 14.82
N VAL A 179 -13.47 18.72 14.50
CA VAL A 179 -12.04 18.52 14.11
C VAL A 179 -11.70 19.21 12.80
N THR A 180 -12.64 19.32 11.87
CA THR A 180 -12.41 19.91 10.54
C THR A 180 -12.01 21.38 10.63
N GLU A 181 -12.59 22.14 11.55
CA GLU A 181 -12.24 23.55 11.76
C GLU A 181 -10.84 23.69 12.34
N ALA A 182 -10.52 22.92 13.37
CA ALA A 182 -9.18 22.92 13.97
C ALA A 182 -8.09 22.48 12.97
N ALA A 183 -8.41 21.55 12.07
CA ALA A 183 -7.47 21.07 11.05
C ALA A 183 -7.01 22.16 10.07
N ARG A 184 -7.71 23.30 9.93
CA ARG A 184 -7.30 24.41 9.07
C ARG A 184 -5.95 25.02 9.46
N GLU A 185 -5.55 24.89 10.71
CA GLU A 185 -4.28 25.38 11.23
C GLU A 185 -3.09 24.46 10.97
N VAL A 186 -3.31 23.29 10.35
CA VAL A 186 -2.22 22.32 10.07
C VAL A 186 -1.40 22.77 8.89
N ASP A 187 -0.09 22.97 9.12
CA ASP A 187 0.86 23.30 8.07
C ASP A 187 1.04 22.14 7.07
N PRO A 188 1.25 22.44 5.78
CA PRO A 188 1.45 21.41 4.77
C PRO A 188 2.85 20.82 4.82
N ALA A 189 3.13 19.91 5.77
CA ALA A 189 4.39 19.16 5.79
C ALA A 189 4.11 17.69 5.43
N PRO A 190 4.64 17.19 4.31
CA PRO A 190 4.39 15.83 3.88
C PRO A 190 5.05 14.79 4.82
N GLY A 191 4.35 13.69 5.04
CA GLY A 191 4.86 12.54 5.80
C GLY A 191 4.58 12.54 7.30
N HIS A 192 4.02 13.64 7.85
CA HIS A 192 3.71 13.81 9.28
C HIS A 192 2.29 14.31 9.52
N GLU A 193 1.39 13.96 8.64
CA GLU A 193 0.05 14.54 8.59
C GLU A 193 -0.76 14.26 9.85
N LEU A 194 -0.68 13.04 10.38
CA LEU A 194 -1.42 12.65 11.59
C LEU A 194 -0.79 13.25 12.84
N GLU A 195 0.52 13.34 12.90
CA GLU A 195 1.25 13.97 14.00
C GLU A 195 0.94 15.46 14.07
N GLN A 196 0.94 16.15 12.95
CA GLN A 196 0.60 17.56 12.89
C GLN A 196 -0.86 17.83 13.24
N LEU A 197 -1.77 17.00 12.73
CA LEU A 197 -3.18 17.07 13.10
C LEU A 197 -3.36 16.91 14.60
N ALA A 198 -2.67 15.94 15.20
CA ALA A 198 -2.69 15.73 16.65
C ALA A 198 -2.18 16.95 17.42
N ASP A 199 -1.04 17.53 17.00
CA ASP A 199 -0.46 18.72 17.62
C ASP A 199 -1.39 19.93 17.57
N VAL A 200 -2.06 20.15 16.44
CA VAL A 200 -2.98 21.28 16.26
C VAL A 200 -4.22 21.09 17.13
N LEU A 201 -4.80 19.88 17.12
CA LEU A 201 -5.96 19.58 17.96
C LEU A 201 -5.66 19.78 19.43
N GLN A 202 -4.52 19.29 19.94
CA GLN A 202 -4.13 19.45 21.34
C GLN A 202 -3.93 20.93 21.70
N ARG A 203 -3.29 21.73 20.83
CA ARG A 203 -3.12 23.18 21.05
C ARG A 203 -4.44 23.93 21.08
N GLY A 204 -5.43 23.49 20.29
CA GLY A 204 -6.78 24.02 20.27
C GLY A 204 -7.66 23.57 21.45
N GLY A 205 -7.14 22.77 22.37
CA GLY A 205 -7.89 22.24 23.53
C GLY A 205 -8.68 20.97 23.22
N GLY A 206 -8.57 20.42 22.02
CA GLY A 206 -9.14 19.12 21.67
C GLY A 206 -8.40 17.95 22.31
N GLN A 207 -9.05 16.80 22.36
CA GLN A 207 -8.46 15.59 22.94
C GLN A 207 -7.94 14.68 21.85
N VAL A 208 -6.69 14.22 22.02
CA VAL A 208 -6.08 13.22 21.13
C VAL A 208 -5.71 11.99 21.93
N SER A 209 -6.27 10.87 21.54
CA SER A 209 -5.95 9.57 22.13
C SER A 209 -5.32 8.65 21.07
N THR A 210 -4.48 7.74 21.55
CA THR A 210 -3.86 6.72 20.68
C THR A 210 -4.38 5.34 21.03
N ARG A 211 -4.55 4.47 20.02
CA ARG A 211 -4.93 3.08 20.18
C ARG A 211 -3.97 2.18 19.43
N ARG A 212 -3.41 1.21 20.12
CA ARG A 212 -2.55 0.21 19.48
C ARG A 212 -3.39 -0.73 18.63
N VAL A 213 -2.89 -0.99 17.42
CA VAL A 213 -3.47 -1.96 16.50
C VAL A 213 -2.48 -3.10 16.26
N ALA A 214 -3.02 -4.30 16.10
CA ALA A 214 -2.29 -5.49 15.69
C ALA A 214 -2.66 -5.84 14.24
N ASP A 215 -1.89 -6.73 13.62
CA ASP A 215 -2.14 -7.17 12.24
C ASP A 215 -2.30 -6.00 11.26
N TRP A 216 -1.34 -5.11 11.32
CA TRP A 216 -1.29 -3.88 10.55
C TRP A 216 0.06 -3.70 9.88
N TRP A 217 0.05 -3.25 8.65
CA TRP A 217 1.25 -2.91 7.91
C TRP A 217 1.12 -1.49 7.33
N ARG A 218 2.19 -0.73 7.35
CA ARG A 218 2.28 0.58 6.71
C ARG A 218 3.47 0.64 5.76
N LEU A 219 3.29 1.32 4.64
CA LEU A 219 4.31 1.47 3.60
C LEU A 219 5.56 2.17 4.14
N GLY A 220 6.68 1.51 4.02
CA GLY A 220 8.01 2.07 4.27
C GLY A 220 8.65 2.64 2.99
N HIS A 221 9.95 2.94 3.09
CA HIS A 221 10.67 3.63 2.01
C HIS A 221 11.61 2.71 1.22
N ASP A 222 11.69 1.44 1.53
CA ASP A 222 12.62 0.47 0.96
C ASP A 222 11.91 -0.73 0.32
N ALA A 223 12.68 -1.57 -0.35
CA ALA A 223 12.17 -2.78 -0.99
C ALA A 223 11.68 -3.80 0.03
N ASP A 224 12.34 -3.88 1.19
CA ASP A 224 11.99 -4.83 2.24
C ASP A 224 10.60 -4.53 2.80
N ALA A 225 10.31 -3.24 3.05
CA ALA A 225 8.97 -2.82 3.47
C ALA A 225 7.90 -3.17 2.42
N LEU A 226 8.22 -3.04 1.13
CA LEU A 226 7.30 -3.41 0.05
C LEU A 226 7.07 -4.93 0.01
N LEU A 227 8.12 -5.73 0.17
CA LEU A 227 8.03 -7.19 0.22
C LEU A 227 7.23 -7.66 1.44
N GLU A 228 7.42 -7.04 2.60
CA GLU A 228 6.61 -7.31 3.79
C GLU A 228 5.14 -6.94 3.59
N GLY A 229 4.83 -5.82 2.92
CA GLY A 229 3.46 -5.47 2.55
C GLY A 229 2.82 -6.47 1.59
N ASN A 230 3.59 -6.94 0.63
CA ASN A 230 3.14 -7.98 -0.29
C ASN A 230 2.89 -9.31 0.45
N ARG A 231 3.79 -9.70 1.36
CA ARG A 231 3.59 -10.85 2.24
C ARG A 231 2.31 -10.69 3.05
N PHE A 232 2.13 -9.55 3.70
CA PHE A 232 0.95 -9.23 4.49
C PHE A 232 -0.34 -9.35 3.65
N ALA A 233 -0.36 -8.81 2.43
CA ALA A 233 -1.53 -8.89 1.55
C ALA A 233 -1.82 -10.32 1.08
N LEU A 234 -0.78 -11.13 0.85
CA LEU A 234 -0.92 -12.50 0.35
C LEU A 234 -1.32 -13.52 1.42
N GLU A 235 -1.01 -13.29 2.69
CA GLU A 235 -1.35 -14.24 3.77
C GLU A 235 -2.87 -14.47 3.96
N GLY A 236 -3.70 -13.55 3.48
CA GLY A 236 -5.16 -13.64 3.59
C GLY A 236 -5.88 -14.16 2.35
N ILE A 237 -5.17 -14.49 1.26
CA ILE A 237 -5.82 -14.90 0.02
C ILE A 237 -6.42 -16.32 0.11
N ALA A 238 -7.61 -16.49 -0.47
CA ALA A 238 -8.20 -17.80 -0.71
C ALA A 238 -7.77 -18.31 -2.09
N ALA A 239 -7.57 -19.63 -2.21
CA ALA A 239 -7.20 -20.22 -3.49
C ALA A 239 -8.31 -20.02 -4.54
N ASP A 240 -7.94 -19.46 -5.70
CA ASP A 240 -8.81 -19.32 -6.86
C ASP A 240 -7.95 -19.32 -8.15
N TYR A 241 -7.98 -20.41 -8.86
CA TYR A 241 -7.33 -20.53 -10.18
C TYR A 241 -8.28 -21.08 -11.23
N GLY A 242 -9.60 -20.94 -10.98
CA GLY A 242 -10.65 -21.32 -11.93
C GLY A 242 -10.55 -20.54 -13.22
N GLY A 243 -10.45 -21.25 -14.36
CA GLY A 243 -10.34 -20.64 -15.69
C GLY A 243 -8.91 -20.38 -16.17
N ALA A 244 -7.89 -20.43 -15.33
CA ALA A 244 -6.49 -20.39 -15.77
C ALA A 244 -6.10 -21.66 -16.55
N THR A 245 -5.23 -21.50 -17.54
CA THR A 245 -4.70 -22.64 -18.27
C THR A 245 -3.56 -23.29 -17.47
N LEU A 246 -3.81 -24.46 -16.90
CA LEU A 246 -2.85 -25.24 -16.13
C LEU A 246 -2.52 -26.52 -16.85
N SER A 247 -1.27 -26.75 -17.19
CA SER A 247 -0.82 -27.96 -17.89
C SER A 247 0.46 -28.51 -17.25
N ARG A 248 0.44 -29.76 -16.87
CA ARG A 248 1.60 -30.43 -16.22
C ARG A 248 2.15 -29.64 -15.03
N THR A 249 1.27 -29.01 -14.27
CA THR A 249 1.60 -28.09 -13.18
C THR A 249 1.17 -28.67 -11.84
N SER A 250 2.02 -28.56 -10.84
CA SER A 250 1.71 -28.90 -9.44
C SER A 250 1.42 -27.61 -8.66
N ILE A 251 0.27 -27.57 -7.98
CA ILE A 251 -0.14 -26.43 -7.15
C ILE A 251 -0.29 -26.91 -5.70
N GLN A 252 0.27 -26.15 -4.77
CA GLN A 252 0.19 -26.40 -3.33
C GLN A 252 -0.07 -25.04 -2.59
N GLY A 253 -0.97 -25.06 -1.61
CA GLY A 253 -1.31 -23.85 -0.82
C GLY A 253 -2.25 -22.90 -1.53
N ALA A 254 -2.38 -21.69 -1.01
CA ALA A 254 -3.27 -20.65 -1.53
C ALA A 254 -2.67 -20.02 -2.80
N VAL A 255 -3.25 -20.27 -3.95
CA VAL A 255 -2.84 -19.68 -5.24
C VAL A 255 -4.04 -19.03 -5.87
N VAL A 256 -3.88 -17.78 -6.31
CA VAL A 256 -4.84 -17.06 -7.13
C VAL A 256 -4.25 -16.87 -8.52
N ALA A 257 -4.93 -17.36 -9.56
CA ALA A 257 -4.49 -17.17 -10.94
C ALA A 257 -5.64 -16.59 -11.78
N HIS A 258 -5.35 -15.49 -12.48
CA HIS A 258 -6.33 -14.89 -13.37
C HIS A 258 -6.72 -15.87 -14.49
N PRO A 259 -7.99 -15.89 -14.96
CA PRO A 259 -8.45 -16.80 -16.02
C PRO A 259 -7.64 -16.77 -17.31
N SER A 260 -7.00 -15.65 -17.63
CA SER A 260 -6.12 -15.54 -18.81
C SER A 260 -4.65 -15.89 -18.52
N ALA A 261 -4.32 -16.34 -17.32
CA ALA A 261 -2.96 -16.79 -16.99
C ALA A 261 -2.68 -18.18 -17.56
N ILE A 262 -1.44 -18.43 -17.94
CA ILE A 262 -0.98 -19.73 -18.48
C ILE A 262 0.19 -20.22 -17.62
N VAL A 263 0.02 -21.41 -17.05
CA VAL A 263 1.06 -22.06 -16.23
C VAL A 263 1.30 -23.46 -16.78
N GLU A 264 2.51 -23.72 -17.26
CA GLU A 264 2.86 -24.99 -17.89
C GLU A 264 4.14 -25.58 -17.30
N SER A 265 4.14 -26.92 -17.09
CA SER A 265 5.32 -27.67 -16.63
C SER A 265 6.02 -27.03 -15.43
N SER A 266 5.25 -26.52 -14.46
CA SER A 266 5.75 -25.69 -13.37
C SER A 266 5.27 -26.18 -12.01
N VAL A 267 5.92 -25.72 -10.96
CA VAL A 267 5.55 -25.98 -9.57
C VAL A 267 5.23 -24.64 -8.91
N ILE A 268 4.01 -24.51 -8.38
CA ILE A 268 3.57 -23.28 -7.69
C ILE A 268 3.27 -23.63 -6.23
N ARG A 269 3.91 -22.93 -5.31
CA ARG A 269 3.67 -23.04 -3.87
C ARG A 269 3.17 -21.71 -3.32
N GLY A 270 1.93 -21.68 -2.90
CA GLY A 270 1.29 -20.50 -2.33
C GLY A 270 1.77 -20.12 -0.91
N PRO A 271 1.46 -18.90 -0.46
CA PRO A 271 0.56 -17.97 -1.13
C PRO A 271 1.22 -17.28 -2.34
N VAL A 272 0.53 -17.32 -3.50
CA VAL A 272 0.99 -16.76 -4.77
C VAL A 272 -0.19 -16.15 -5.52
N ILE A 273 0.04 -15.01 -6.17
CA ILE A 273 -0.93 -14.43 -7.11
C ILE A 273 -0.32 -14.29 -8.50
N ILE A 274 -1.08 -14.71 -9.53
CA ILE A 274 -0.67 -14.68 -10.94
C ILE A 274 -1.67 -13.81 -11.72
N GLY A 275 -1.18 -12.70 -12.24
CA GLY A 275 -1.97 -11.67 -12.90
C GLY A 275 -2.44 -12.01 -14.31
N PRO A 276 -3.28 -11.14 -14.90
CA PRO A 276 -3.82 -11.30 -16.25
C PRO A 276 -2.73 -11.44 -17.31
N GLY A 277 -2.87 -12.40 -18.22
CA GLY A 277 -1.95 -12.61 -19.34
C GLY A 277 -0.54 -13.11 -18.93
N ALA A 278 -0.30 -13.32 -17.65
CA ALA A 278 0.99 -13.84 -17.19
C ALA A 278 1.22 -15.26 -17.68
N ARG A 279 2.48 -15.56 -18.03
CA ARG A 279 2.91 -16.87 -18.51
C ARG A 279 4.06 -17.39 -17.66
N VAL A 280 3.88 -18.56 -17.06
CA VAL A 280 4.88 -19.25 -16.24
C VAL A 280 5.13 -20.62 -16.84
N THR A 281 6.36 -20.88 -17.30
CA THR A 281 6.71 -22.12 -17.96
C THR A 281 8.03 -22.70 -17.44
N HIS A 282 8.06 -24.02 -17.19
CA HIS A 282 9.24 -24.75 -16.72
C HIS A 282 9.88 -24.10 -15.48
N SER A 283 9.07 -23.62 -14.54
CA SER A 283 9.52 -22.74 -13.46
C SER A 283 9.00 -23.20 -12.10
N TYR A 284 9.68 -22.76 -11.07
CA TYR A 284 9.22 -22.84 -9.69
C TYR A 284 8.83 -21.44 -9.19
N VAL A 285 7.63 -21.32 -8.65
CA VAL A 285 7.16 -20.10 -7.98
C VAL A 285 6.84 -20.45 -6.53
N GLY A 286 7.62 -19.91 -5.62
CA GLY A 286 7.50 -20.14 -4.18
C GLY A 286 6.60 -19.12 -3.49
N PRO A 287 6.41 -19.28 -2.17
CA PRO A 287 5.49 -18.49 -1.37
C PRO A 287 5.77 -16.98 -1.42
N TYR A 288 4.72 -16.23 -1.13
CA TYR A 288 4.74 -14.75 -1.02
C TYR A 288 5.18 -14.05 -2.31
N THR A 289 4.90 -14.66 -3.47
CA THR A 289 5.25 -14.11 -4.77
C THR A 289 4.02 -13.54 -5.49
N SER A 290 4.15 -12.30 -5.96
CA SER A 290 3.17 -11.63 -6.80
C SER A 290 3.70 -11.49 -8.23
N ILE A 291 3.01 -12.10 -9.19
CA ILE A 291 3.34 -12.05 -10.61
C ILE A 291 2.31 -11.14 -11.29
N GLY A 292 2.77 -9.99 -11.79
CA GLY A 292 1.93 -8.97 -12.40
C GLY A 292 1.36 -9.35 -13.76
N ARG A 293 0.59 -8.43 -14.34
CA ARG A 293 0.01 -8.56 -15.68
C ARG A 293 1.09 -8.75 -16.75
N ASP A 294 0.85 -9.65 -17.71
CA ASP A 294 1.69 -9.89 -18.90
C ASP A 294 3.16 -10.21 -18.57
N VAL A 295 3.44 -10.67 -17.36
CA VAL A 295 4.76 -11.14 -16.96
C VAL A 295 5.06 -12.49 -17.62
N VAL A 296 6.32 -12.69 -18.00
CA VAL A 296 6.83 -13.96 -18.52
C VAL A 296 7.92 -14.49 -17.60
N ILE A 297 7.71 -15.68 -17.04
CA ILE A 297 8.71 -16.42 -16.27
C ILE A 297 8.95 -17.75 -16.97
N GLU A 298 10.19 -18.01 -17.35
CA GLU A 298 10.58 -19.21 -18.09
C GLU A 298 11.88 -19.80 -17.53
N GLY A 299 11.86 -21.12 -17.22
CA GLY A 299 13.05 -21.85 -16.79
C GLY A 299 13.76 -21.22 -15.58
N SER A 300 13.01 -20.73 -14.62
CA SER A 300 13.53 -19.95 -13.49
C SER A 300 12.84 -20.31 -12.18
N GLU A 301 13.53 -20.08 -11.08
CA GLU A 301 12.97 -20.22 -9.74
C GLU A 301 12.82 -18.84 -9.09
N ILE A 302 11.65 -18.58 -8.48
CA ILE A 302 11.36 -17.31 -7.80
C ILE A 302 10.52 -17.55 -6.55
N GLU A 303 10.83 -16.85 -5.45
CA GLU A 303 9.99 -16.81 -4.25
C GLU A 303 10.13 -15.47 -3.51
N HIS A 304 9.20 -15.20 -2.60
CA HIS A 304 9.15 -13.97 -1.77
C HIS A 304 9.46 -12.70 -2.59
N SER A 305 8.82 -12.55 -3.75
CA SER A 305 9.18 -11.52 -4.71
C SER A 305 7.96 -10.84 -5.32
N ILE A 306 8.16 -9.61 -5.79
CA ILE A 306 7.16 -8.85 -6.53
C ILE A 306 7.67 -8.65 -7.97
N VAL A 307 6.93 -9.13 -8.94
CA VAL A 307 7.24 -8.97 -10.36
C VAL A 307 6.19 -8.05 -10.99
N PHE A 308 6.57 -6.83 -11.27
CA PHE A 308 5.68 -5.83 -11.85
C PHE A 308 5.32 -6.11 -13.32
N PRO A 309 4.26 -5.46 -13.85
CA PRO A 309 3.71 -5.78 -15.17
C PRO A 309 4.74 -5.79 -16.30
N ALA A 310 4.55 -6.71 -17.26
CA ALA A 310 5.33 -6.87 -18.47
C ALA A 310 6.82 -7.21 -18.26
N ALA A 311 7.25 -7.53 -17.03
CA ALA A 311 8.61 -7.98 -16.78
C ALA A 311 8.86 -9.39 -17.36
N ARG A 312 10.13 -9.69 -17.65
CA ARG A 312 10.55 -10.98 -18.18
C ARG A 312 11.70 -11.56 -17.36
N ILE A 313 11.52 -12.79 -16.87
CA ILE A 313 12.53 -13.52 -16.11
C ILE A 313 12.79 -14.84 -16.83
N GLN A 314 14.02 -15.06 -17.31
CA GLN A 314 14.29 -16.19 -18.18
C GLN A 314 15.62 -16.88 -17.85
N HIS A 315 15.54 -18.22 -17.66
CA HIS A 315 16.69 -19.12 -17.58
C HIS A 315 17.71 -18.75 -16.50
N LEU A 316 17.24 -18.31 -15.33
CA LEU A 316 18.13 -18.02 -14.21
C LEU A 316 18.77 -19.31 -13.68
N SER A 317 20.04 -19.23 -13.33
CA SER A 317 20.78 -20.37 -12.76
C SER A 317 20.61 -20.52 -11.25
N SER A 318 20.16 -19.46 -10.61
CA SER A 318 19.92 -19.39 -9.18
C SER A 318 18.51 -18.88 -8.94
N ARG A 319 17.96 -19.21 -7.77
CA ARG A 319 16.65 -18.71 -7.36
C ARG A 319 16.69 -17.19 -7.18
N LEU A 320 15.68 -16.53 -7.69
CA LEU A 320 15.41 -15.13 -7.39
C LEU A 320 14.56 -15.06 -6.11
N GLU A 321 15.12 -14.54 -5.04
CA GLU A 321 14.49 -14.46 -3.73
C GLU A 321 14.49 -13.03 -3.22
N ALA A 322 13.49 -12.67 -2.41
CA ALA A 322 13.35 -11.37 -1.76
C ALA A 322 13.59 -10.19 -2.72
N SER A 323 12.98 -10.26 -3.91
CA SER A 323 13.31 -9.35 -5.00
C SER A 323 12.10 -8.56 -5.51
N VAL A 324 12.36 -7.32 -5.92
CA VAL A 324 11.40 -6.46 -6.60
C VAL A 324 11.85 -6.24 -8.04
N VAL A 325 11.10 -6.79 -8.99
CA VAL A 325 11.40 -6.68 -10.42
C VAL A 325 10.47 -5.64 -11.06
N GLY A 326 11.04 -4.54 -11.51
CA GLY A 326 10.30 -3.39 -12.05
C GLY A 326 9.51 -3.70 -13.33
N ALA A 327 8.54 -2.84 -13.64
CA ALA A 327 7.70 -3.00 -14.83
C ALA A 327 8.52 -2.99 -16.12
N GLY A 328 8.28 -3.98 -17.00
CA GLY A 328 9.02 -4.16 -18.25
C GLY A 328 10.49 -4.55 -18.09
N ALA A 329 10.98 -4.77 -16.87
CA ALA A 329 12.36 -5.19 -16.63
C ALA A 329 12.65 -6.57 -17.23
N ARG A 330 13.89 -6.81 -17.58
CA ARG A 330 14.35 -8.10 -18.10
C ARG A 330 15.48 -8.63 -17.24
N VAL A 331 15.29 -9.83 -16.71
CA VAL A 331 16.29 -10.57 -15.94
C VAL A 331 16.52 -11.88 -16.66
N SER A 332 17.69 -12.09 -17.22
CA SER A 332 17.96 -13.30 -18.00
C SER A 332 19.42 -13.71 -17.90
N ARG A 333 19.66 -14.99 -18.04
CA ARG A 333 21.02 -15.50 -18.22
C ARG A 333 21.35 -15.60 -19.71
N GLU A 334 22.46 -15.01 -20.12
CA GLU A 334 23.00 -15.23 -21.47
C GLU A 334 23.82 -16.53 -21.53
N PHE A 335 23.54 -17.35 -22.55
CA PHE A 335 24.28 -18.60 -22.80
C PHE A 335 25.48 -18.41 -23.74
N ARG A 336 25.86 -17.16 -24.02
CA ARG A 336 27.01 -16.85 -24.92
C ARG A 336 28.36 -17.05 -24.21
N LEU A 337 29.38 -17.41 -24.98
CA LEU A 337 30.77 -17.46 -24.53
C LEU A 337 31.53 -16.22 -25.02
N PRO A 338 32.39 -15.61 -24.19
CA PRO A 338 32.65 -15.94 -22.77
C PRO A 338 31.41 -15.64 -21.89
N ARG A 339 31.27 -16.35 -20.79
CA ARG A 339 30.17 -16.11 -19.84
C ARG A 339 30.35 -14.73 -19.24
N ALA A 340 29.39 -13.87 -19.46
CA ALA A 340 29.31 -12.54 -18.86
C ALA A 340 27.94 -12.33 -18.23
N LEU A 341 27.91 -11.70 -17.08
CA LEU A 341 26.69 -11.18 -16.51
C LEU A 341 26.48 -9.77 -17.02
N ARG A 342 25.38 -9.54 -17.72
CA ARG A 342 24.97 -8.19 -18.11
C ARG A 342 23.81 -7.79 -17.22
N VAL A 343 24.00 -6.75 -16.42
CA VAL A 343 22.99 -6.22 -15.54
C VAL A 343 22.62 -4.82 -16.03
N THR A 344 21.34 -4.60 -16.29
CA THR A 344 20.79 -3.26 -16.54
C THR A 344 19.83 -2.99 -15.39
N VAL A 345 20.22 -2.13 -14.49
CA VAL A 345 19.47 -1.77 -13.30
C VAL A 345 18.98 -0.33 -13.39
N GLY A 346 17.83 -0.07 -12.83
CA GLY A 346 17.32 1.30 -12.68
C GLY A 346 18.08 2.07 -11.61
N ASP A 347 17.81 3.38 -11.51
CA ASP A 347 18.41 4.22 -10.50
C ASP A 347 18.14 3.63 -9.11
N GLY A 348 19.21 3.35 -8.38
CA GLY A 348 19.19 2.87 -7.04
C GLY A 348 18.89 1.41 -6.81
N ALA A 349 18.92 0.61 -7.82
CA ALA A 349 18.86 -0.83 -7.62
C ALA A 349 20.18 -1.34 -7.04
N GLU A 350 20.09 -2.16 -5.99
CA GLU A 350 21.20 -2.94 -5.46
C GLU A 350 21.14 -4.35 -6.04
N VAL A 351 22.23 -4.84 -6.56
CA VAL A 351 22.37 -6.19 -7.09
C VAL A 351 23.46 -6.91 -6.33
N SER A 352 23.08 -7.87 -5.51
CA SER A 352 24.03 -8.79 -4.87
C SER A 352 24.17 -10.04 -5.73
N LEU A 353 25.38 -10.38 -6.08
CA LEU A 353 25.73 -11.57 -6.89
C LEU A 353 26.39 -12.58 -5.98
N ALA A 354 25.82 -13.77 -5.89
CA ALA A 354 26.40 -14.92 -5.21
C ALA A 354 27.19 -15.82 -6.18
#